data_576f0c30475425485a137f4cb7b7d675
#
_entry.id   576f0c30475425485a137f4cb7b7d675
#
_cell.length_a   1.000
_cell.length_b   1.000
_cell.length_c   1.000
_cell.angle_alpha   90.00
_cell.angle_beta   90.00
_cell.angle_gamma   90.00
#
_symmetry.space_group_name_H-M   'P 1'
#
loop_
_entity.id
_entity.type
_entity.pdbx_description
1 polymer ?
#
loop_
_entity_poly.entity_id
_entity_poly.type
_entity_poly.pdbx_seq_one_letter_code
_entity_poly.pdbx_strand_id
1 'polypeptide(L)'
;DALIADLRTQHATPGYGADPNVSAPDIVADVARELSLSENAARYYLQLLALAHPTDKNIRLWNSWKKKDITAAASELLANNLIIEAKRKRAGRSYFLPGAWLEGVSGSAPIEQWKTPYYLYWKDSKARPVIAGSPMIMPYRQLFTDAWQRYRSGDTPGYADLDTAQYRKPPRRR
;
A
#
# COMPACT_ATOMS: atom_id res chain seq x y z
N ASP A 1 4.28 12.27 23.46
CA ASP A 1 3.34 11.95 22.41
C ASP A 1 4.04 11.67 21.09
N ALA A 2 4.24 10.38 20.80
CA ALA A 2 4.95 9.91 19.60
C ALA A 2 4.34 10.47 18.30
N LEU A 3 3.01 10.60 18.23
CA LEU A 3 2.31 11.14 17.07
C LEU A 3 2.65 12.60 16.78
N ILE A 4 2.74 13.43 17.82
CA ILE A 4 3.09 14.86 17.68
C ILE A 4 4.56 15.01 17.33
N ALA A 5 5.43 14.19 17.92
CA ALA A 5 6.85 14.17 17.59
C ALA A 5 7.07 13.76 16.13
N ASP A 6 6.34 12.75 15.65
CA ASP A 6 6.44 12.24 14.28
C ASP A 6 5.87 13.23 13.24
N LEU A 7 4.76 13.89 13.56
CA LEU A 7 4.22 14.99 12.75
C LEU A 7 5.20 16.17 12.65
N ARG A 8 5.90 16.49 13.73
CA ARG A 8 6.94 17.52 13.71
C ARG A 8 8.15 17.11 12.88
N THR A 9 8.54 15.83 12.93
CA THR A 9 9.63 15.30 12.13
C THR A 9 9.26 15.29 10.64
N GLN A 10 8.01 14.97 10.30
CA GLN A 10 7.51 15.03 8.92
C GLN A 10 7.56 16.45 8.34
N HIS A 11 7.38 17.49 9.17
CA HIS A 11 7.52 18.88 8.76
C HIS A 11 8.98 19.36 8.69
N ALA A 12 9.87 18.71 9.41
CA ALA A 12 11.30 19.07 9.43
C ALA A 12 12.11 18.44 8.29
N THR A 13 11.62 17.36 7.66
CA THR A 13 12.31 16.66 6.58
C THR A 13 11.73 17.11 5.24
N PRO A 14 12.57 17.64 4.31
CA PRO A 14 12.09 17.96 2.97
C PRO A 14 11.55 16.73 2.26
N GLY A 15 10.32 16.81 1.76
CA GLY A 15 9.72 15.73 0.98
C GLY A 15 8.37 15.27 1.53
N TYR A 16 7.87 14.20 0.95
CA TYR A 16 6.56 13.63 1.29
C TYR A 16 6.70 12.44 2.25
N GLY A 17 5.91 12.41 3.31
CA GLY A 17 5.86 11.26 4.23
C GLY A 17 5.47 9.95 3.55
N ALA A 18 4.67 10.02 2.49
CA ALA A 18 4.32 8.86 1.65
C ALA A 18 5.49 8.29 0.82
N ASP A 19 6.60 9.01 0.77
CA ASP A 19 7.87 8.50 0.27
C ASP A 19 8.64 7.83 1.42
N PRO A 20 8.81 6.50 1.41
CA PRO A 20 9.50 5.82 2.51
C PRO A 20 11.00 6.17 2.59
N ASN A 21 11.60 6.68 1.54
CA ASN A 21 12.98 7.20 1.64
C ASN A 21 13.06 8.44 2.55
N VAL A 22 11.95 9.15 2.73
CA VAL A 22 11.85 10.29 3.65
C VAL A 22 11.44 9.84 5.05
N SER A 23 10.39 9.04 5.16
CA SER A 23 9.76 8.68 6.45
C SER A 23 10.32 7.42 7.10
N ALA A 24 10.90 6.48 6.34
CA ALA A 24 11.38 5.18 6.82
C ALA A 24 12.55 4.63 5.99
N PRO A 25 13.65 5.38 5.81
CA PRO A 25 14.76 4.96 4.94
C PRO A 25 15.45 3.67 5.41
N ASP A 26 15.47 3.42 6.70
CA ASP A 26 15.96 2.18 7.30
C ASP A 26 15.10 0.96 6.91
N ILE A 27 13.80 1.13 6.82
CA ILE A 27 12.89 0.07 6.37
C ILE A 27 13.10 -0.22 4.88
N VAL A 28 13.29 0.81 4.05
CA VAL A 28 13.63 0.62 2.62
C VAL A 28 14.91 -0.20 2.46
N ALA A 29 15.94 0.14 3.23
CA ALA A 29 17.21 -0.61 3.22
C ALA A 29 17.03 -2.07 3.65
N ASP A 30 16.18 -2.31 4.63
CA ASP A 30 15.87 -3.66 5.12
C ASP A 30 15.14 -4.50 4.07
N VAL A 31 14.13 -3.92 3.42
CA VAL A 31 13.40 -4.55 2.30
C VAL A 31 14.34 -4.88 1.15
N ALA A 32 15.20 -3.94 0.76
CA ALA A 32 16.17 -4.13 -0.31
C ALA A 32 17.12 -5.29 -0.02
N ARG A 33 17.63 -5.36 1.21
CA ARG A 33 18.51 -6.42 1.64
C ARG A 33 17.81 -7.79 1.68
N GLU A 34 16.66 -7.89 2.33
CA GLU A 34 15.99 -9.17 2.53
C GLU A 34 15.40 -9.75 1.26
N LEU A 35 14.93 -8.92 0.35
CA LEU A 35 14.36 -9.36 -0.92
C LEU A 35 15.35 -9.27 -2.11
N SER A 36 16.59 -8.88 -1.85
CA SER A 36 17.65 -8.71 -2.88
C SER A 36 17.18 -7.77 -4.01
N LEU A 37 16.62 -6.63 -3.63
CA LEU A 37 16.09 -5.62 -4.55
C LEU A 37 16.99 -4.39 -4.60
N SER A 38 16.91 -3.65 -5.72
CA SER A 38 17.42 -2.28 -5.78
C SER A 38 16.65 -1.38 -4.79
N GLU A 39 17.25 -0.28 -4.39
CA GLU A 39 16.60 0.69 -3.49
C GLU A 39 15.27 1.20 -4.07
N ASN A 40 15.23 1.51 -5.36
CA ASN A 40 14.01 1.97 -6.02
C ASN A 40 12.90 0.89 -6.05
N ALA A 41 13.25 -0.35 -6.32
CA ALA A 41 12.29 -1.45 -6.29
C ALA A 41 11.77 -1.69 -4.86
N ALA A 42 12.65 -1.67 -3.87
CA ALA A 42 12.28 -1.80 -2.46
C ALA A 42 11.36 -0.66 -1.99
N ARG A 43 11.69 0.59 -2.35
CA ARG A 43 10.90 1.79 -2.09
C ARG A 43 9.50 1.68 -2.68
N TYR A 44 9.41 1.31 -3.95
CA TYR A 44 8.12 1.15 -4.63
C TYR A 44 7.31 -0.01 -4.05
N TYR A 45 7.94 -1.14 -3.76
CA TYR A 45 7.28 -2.28 -3.15
C TYR A 45 6.69 -1.95 -1.78
N LEU A 46 7.45 -1.24 -0.94
CA LEU A 46 6.97 -0.80 0.37
C LEU A 46 5.76 0.15 0.24
N GLN A 47 5.75 1.02 -0.76
CA GLN A 47 4.59 1.87 -1.05
C GLN A 47 3.38 1.04 -1.50
N LEU A 48 3.56 0.02 -2.32
CA LEU A 48 2.48 -0.89 -2.71
C LEU A 48 1.94 -1.71 -1.54
N LEU A 49 2.80 -2.14 -0.62
CA LEU A 49 2.38 -2.88 0.59
C LEU A 49 1.54 -2.04 1.54
N ALA A 50 1.86 -0.77 1.69
CA ALA A 50 1.34 0.05 2.78
C ALA A 50 0.30 1.09 2.34
N LEU A 51 0.43 1.70 1.17
CA LEU A 51 -0.38 2.86 0.80
C LEU A 51 -1.69 2.47 0.11
N ALA A 52 -2.77 3.18 0.44
CA ALA A 52 -4.08 2.95 -0.13
C ALA A 52 -4.16 3.35 -1.61
N HIS A 53 -3.49 4.44 -1.97
CA HIS A 53 -3.55 5.06 -3.29
C HIS A 53 -2.17 5.26 -3.93
N PRO A 54 -1.37 4.21 -4.17
CA PRO A 54 -0.10 4.32 -4.84
C PRO A 54 -0.30 4.40 -6.36
N THR A 55 -1.09 5.38 -6.81
CA THR A 55 -1.30 5.64 -8.23
C THR A 55 -0.01 6.11 -8.89
N ASP A 56 0.12 5.92 -10.20
CA ASP A 56 1.29 6.40 -10.94
C ASP A 56 1.51 7.90 -10.74
N LYS A 57 0.42 8.68 -10.70
CA LYS A 57 0.46 10.12 -10.42
C LYS A 57 1.05 10.42 -9.05
N ASN A 58 0.58 9.72 -8.02
CA ASN A 58 1.02 9.93 -6.64
C ASN A 58 2.46 9.47 -6.44
N ILE A 59 2.83 8.31 -6.94
CA ILE A 59 4.21 7.79 -6.86
C ILE A 59 5.18 8.75 -7.53
N ARG A 60 4.85 9.26 -8.73
CA ARG A 60 5.69 10.24 -9.42
C ARG A 60 5.86 11.52 -8.60
N LEU A 61 4.79 12.00 -7.98
CA LEU A 61 4.84 13.18 -7.12
C LEU A 61 5.70 12.92 -5.87
N TRP A 62 5.40 11.87 -5.11
CA TRP A 62 6.06 11.60 -3.84
C TRP A 62 7.53 11.25 -3.99
N ASN A 63 7.88 10.47 -5.01
CA ASN A 63 9.25 10.00 -5.24
C ASN A 63 10.06 10.93 -6.14
N SER A 64 9.46 11.96 -6.72
CA SER A 64 10.04 12.77 -7.81
C SER A 64 10.47 11.89 -9.00
N TRP A 65 9.64 10.92 -9.34
CA TRP A 65 9.89 9.97 -10.41
C TRP A 65 9.25 10.35 -11.73
N LYS A 66 9.84 9.84 -12.80
CA LYS A 66 9.23 9.78 -14.13
C LYS A 66 8.55 8.42 -14.33
N LYS A 67 7.72 8.30 -15.37
CA LYS A 67 7.06 7.02 -15.69
C LYS A 67 8.05 5.87 -15.88
N LYS A 68 9.19 6.14 -16.49
CA LYS A 68 10.26 5.14 -16.70
C LYS A 68 10.80 4.55 -15.39
N ASP A 69 10.81 5.34 -14.32
CA ASP A 69 11.31 4.91 -13.02
C ASP A 69 10.34 3.92 -12.38
N ILE A 70 9.02 4.17 -12.50
CA ILE A 70 7.99 3.22 -12.07
C ILE A 70 8.12 1.92 -12.86
N THR A 71 8.25 2.00 -14.18
CA THR A 71 8.37 0.83 -15.05
C THR A 71 9.61 0.00 -14.71
N ALA A 72 10.75 0.65 -14.45
CA ALA A 72 11.98 -0.04 -14.07
C ALA A 72 11.86 -0.76 -12.72
N ALA A 73 11.33 -0.07 -11.70
CA ALA A 73 11.09 -0.67 -10.39
C ALA A 73 10.08 -1.83 -10.47
N ALA A 74 9.00 -1.64 -11.21
CA ALA A 74 7.98 -2.67 -11.41
C ALA A 74 8.52 -3.89 -12.15
N SER A 75 9.36 -3.72 -13.15
CA SER A 75 9.99 -4.83 -13.87
C SER A 75 10.81 -5.73 -12.97
N GLU A 76 11.55 -5.14 -12.04
CA GLU A 76 12.31 -5.91 -11.04
C GLU A 76 11.38 -6.66 -10.07
N LEU A 77 10.31 -6.01 -9.60
CA LEU A 77 9.33 -6.64 -8.72
C LEU A 77 8.56 -7.77 -9.41
N LEU A 78 8.20 -7.60 -10.68
CA LEU A 78 7.57 -8.65 -11.50
C LEU A 78 8.49 -9.86 -11.68
N ALA A 79 9.77 -9.63 -11.96
CA ALA A 79 10.77 -10.69 -12.10
C ALA A 79 10.95 -11.51 -10.81
N ASN A 80 10.69 -10.91 -9.65
CA ASN A 80 10.73 -11.56 -8.34
C ASN A 80 9.35 -12.08 -7.88
N ASN A 81 8.34 -12.05 -8.71
CA ASN A 81 6.97 -12.49 -8.41
C ASN A 81 6.33 -11.80 -7.19
N LEU A 82 6.73 -10.56 -6.90
CA LEU A 82 6.25 -9.80 -5.75
C LEU A 82 4.99 -9.00 -6.08
N ILE A 83 4.76 -8.69 -7.35
CA ILE A 83 3.60 -7.96 -7.84
C ILE A 83 3.05 -8.61 -9.11
N ILE A 84 1.87 -8.17 -9.50
CA ILE A 84 1.24 -8.53 -10.77
C ILE A 84 0.96 -7.29 -11.61
N GLU A 85 0.94 -7.44 -12.92
CA GLU A 85 0.45 -6.42 -13.85
C GLU A 85 -1.00 -6.73 -14.23
N ALA A 86 -1.86 -5.74 -14.11
CA ALA A 86 -3.27 -5.87 -14.45
C ALA A 86 -3.86 -4.52 -14.87
N LYS A 87 -5.01 -4.58 -15.54
CA LYS A 87 -5.80 -3.40 -15.85
C LYS A 87 -7.06 -3.39 -14.96
N ARG A 88 -7.13 -2.45 -14.04
CA ARG A 88 -8.23 -2.35 -13.08
C ARG A 88 -8.87 -0.96 -13.14
N LYS A 89 -10.20 -0.96 -13.18
CA LYS A 89 -10.99 0.28 -13.28
C LYS A 89 -10.72 1.19 -12.08
N ARG A 90 -10.52 2.47 -12.34
CA ARG A 90 -10.25 3.52 -11.34
C ARG A 90 -9.01 3.32 -10.47
N ALA A 91 -8.13 2.41 -10.83
CA ALA A 91 -6.94 2.14 -10.03
C ALA A 91 -5.84 3.19 -10.20
N GLY A 92 -5.75 3.83 -11.37
CA GLY A 92 -4.72 4.84 -11.66
C GLY A 92 -3.30 4.28 -11.76
N ARG A 93 -3.15 2.95 -11.91
CA ARG A 93 -1.89 2.22 -11.99
C ARG A 93 -2.09 0.87 -12.67
N SER A 94 -0.99 0.24 -13.06
CA SER A 94 -0.99 -1.08 -13.70
C SER A 94 -0.39 -2.19 -12.84
N TYR A 95 0.21 -1.86 -11.70
CA TYR A 95 0.92 -2.80 -10.83
C TYR A 95 0.23 -2.92 -9.48
N PHE A 96 0.08 -4.17 -9.03
CA PHE A 96 -0.72 -4.51 -7.84
C PHE A 96 -0.05 -5.61 -7.04
N LEU A 97 -0.37 -5.66 -5.74
CA LEU A 97 -0.08 -6.84 -4.95
C LEU A 97 -0.89 -8.03 -5.47
N PRO A 98 -0.33 -9.26 -5.45
CA PRO A 98 -1.13 -10.46 -5.71
C PRO A 98 -2.25 -10.60 -4.68
N GLY A 99 -3.37 -11.20 -5.09
CA GLY A 99 -4.51 -11.44 -4.22
C GLY A 99 -5.78 -10.74 -4.69
N ALA A 100 -6.78 -10.70 -3.81
CA ALA A 100 -8.06 -10.11 -4.13
C ALA A 100 -8.01 -8.59 -4.24
N TRP A 101 -8.79 -8.08 -5.16
CA TRP A 101 -9.04 -6.67 -5.38
C TRP A 101 -10.45 -6.32 -4.94
N LEU A 102 -10.57 -5.35 -4.04
CA LEU A 102 -11.85 -4.84 -3.59
C LEU A 102 -12.19 -3.59 -4.39
N GLU A 103 -13.23 -3.68 -5.20
CA GLU A 103 -13.85 -2.50 -5.80
C GLU A 103 -14.56 -1.72 -4.69
N GLY A 104 -14.23 -0.44 -4.56
CA GLY A 104 -14.74 0.38 -3.48
C GLY A 104 -16.27 0.41 -3.41
N VAL A 105 -16.79 0.33 -2.20
CA VAL A 105 -18.17 0.73 -1.91
C VAL A 105 -18.28 2.23 -2.16
N SER A 106 -19.49 2.73 -2.47
CA SER A 106 -19.73 4.16 -2.75
C SER A 106 -18.95 5.08 -1.80
N GLY A 107 -18.04 5.89 -2.35
CA GLY A 107 -17.20 6.84 -1.62
C GLY A 107 -15.83 6.31 -1.16
N SER A 108 -15.51 5.02 -1.32
CA SER A 108 -14.18 4.48 -1.03
C SER A 108 -13.42 4.14 -2.32
N ALA A 109 -12.11 4.24 -2.26
CA ALA A 109 -11.27 3.85 -3.37
C ALA A 109 -11.08 2.34 -3.44
N PRO A 110 -10.88 1.79 -4.65
CA PRO A 110 -10.52 0.39 -4.81
C PRO A 110 -9.15 0.11 -4.16
N ILE A 111 -9.02 -1.04 -3.51
CA ILE A 111 -7.82 -1.42 -2.77
C ILE A 111 -7.58 -2.93 -2.82
N GLU A 112 -6.32 -3.34 -2.73
CA GLU A 112 -5.98 -4.74 -2.51
C GLU A 112 -6.44 -5.20 -1.12
N GLN A 113 -7.03 -6.37 -1.05
CA GLN A 113 -7.56 -6.92 0.21
C GLN A 113 -6.50 -7.01 1.30
N TRP A 114 -5.27 -7.36 0.96
CA TRP A 114 -4.19 -7.51 1.92
C TRP A 114 -3.95 -6.25 2.76
N LYS A 115 -4.20 -5.07 2.19
CA LYS A 115 -4.03 -3.77 2.87
C LYS A 115 -5.22 -3.35 3.73
N THR A 116 -6.37 -3.99 3.61
CA THR A 116 -7.61 -3.54 4.25
C THR A 116 -7.50 -3.35 5.76
N PRO A 117 -6.75 -4.17 6.54
CA PRO A 117 -6.61 -3.96 7.98
C PRO A 117 -6.07 -2.57 8.38
N TYR A 118 -5.30 -1.91 7.52
CA TYR A 118 -4.77 -0.57 7.77
C TYR A 118 -5.77 0.55 7.49
N TYR A 119 -6.85 0.25 6.75
CA TYR A 119 -7.82 1.22 6.23
C TYR A 119 -9.26 0.91 6.64
N LEU A 120 -9.44 0.07 7.65
CA LEU A 120 -10.72 -0.22 8.26
C LEU A 120 -10.81 0.46 9.62
N TYR A 121 -11.97 1.01 9.92
CA TYR A 121 -12.33 1.40 11.27
C TYR A 121 -13.61 0.67 11.69
N TRP A 122 -13.77 0.42 12.97
CA TRP A 122 -14.94 -0.25 13.51
C TRP A 122 -15.97 0.77 13.97
N LYS A 123 -17.17 0.67 13.43
CA LYS A 123 -18.32 1.45 13.89
C LYS A 123 -19.51 0.49 14.03
N ASP A 124 -20.16 0.52 15.19
CA ASP A 124 -21.34 -0.32 15.48
C ASP A 124 -21.06 -1.81 15.21
N SER A 125 -19.91 -2.30 15.66
CA SER A 125 -19.45 -3.69 15.45
C SER A 125 -19.30 -4.10 13.97
N LYS A 126 -19.24 -3.15 13.05
CA LYS A 126 -19.00 -3.38 11.61
C LYS A 126 -17.72 -2.72 11.16
N ALA A 127 -16.91 -3.48 10.42
CA ALA A 127 -15.74 -2.93 9.75
C ALA A 127 -16.20 -1.97 8.63
N ARG A 128 -15.66 -0.76 8.63
CA ARG A 128 -15.91 0.26 7.62
C ARG A 128 -14.60 0.67 6.96
N PRO A 129 -14.54 0.81 5.63
CA PRO A 129 -13.36 1.36 4.99
C PRO A 129 -13.16 2.83 5.39
N VAL A 130 -11.92 3.22 5.59
CA VAL A 130 -11.56 4.63 5.75
C VAL A 130 -11.82 5.33 4.42
N ILE A 131 -12.64 6.37 4.45
CA ILE A 131 -13.03 7.11 3.25
C ILE A 131 -11.82 7.85 2.68
N ALA A 132 -11.69 7.86 1.36
CA ALA A 132 -10.67 8.65 0.68
C ALA A 132 -10.76 10.12 1.13
N GLY A 133 -9.64 10.69 1.60
CA GLY A 133 -9.58 12.04 2.13
C GLY A 133 -9.71 12.14 3.65
N SER A 134 -9.99 11.05 4.36
CA SER A 134 -9.85 11.03 5.82
C SER A 134 -8.38 11.18 6.21
N PRO A 135 -8.09 11.92 7.29
CA PRO A 135 -6.72 12.02 7.79
C PRO A 135 -6.20 10.62 8.12
N MET A 136 -4.93 10.39 7.85
CA MET A 136 -4.29 9.12 8.20
C MET A 136 -4.42 8.85 9.70
N ILE A 137 -4.83 7.64 10.02
CA ILE A 137 -5.02 7.21 11.42
C ILE A 137 -3.67 6.95 12.09
N MET A 138 -2.61 6.68 11.30
CA MET A 138 -1.26 6.46 11.84
C MET A 138 -0.19 7.14 10.97
N PRO A 139 0.97 7.48 11.57
CA PRO A 139 2.10 8.06 10.85
C PRO A 139 2.59 7.15 9.72
N TYR A 140 3.11 7.73 8.64
CA TYR A 140 3.64 6.97 7.50
C TYR A 140 4.73 5.98 7.92
N ARG A 141 5.66 6.41 8.76
CA ARG A 141 6.70 5.50 9.27
C ARG A 141 6.12 4.27 9.95
N GLN A 142 5.11 4.46 10.80
CA GLN A 142 4.44 3.34 11.48
C GLN A 142 3.73 2.44 10.49
N LEU A 143 3.06 3.01 9.49
CA LEU A 143 2.37 2.26 8.46
C LEU A 143 3.35 1.39 7.65
N PHE A 144 4.49 1.94 7.23
CA PHE A 144 5.52 1.19 6.53
C PHE A 144 6.15 0.12 7.41
N THR A 145 6.41 0.43 8.66
CA THR A 145 6.96 -0.52 9.63
C THR A 145 6.00 -1.69 9.83
N ASP A 146 4.71 -1.43 10.06
CA ASP A 146 3.71 -2.47 10.31
C ASP A 146 3.51 -3.37 9.08
N ALA A 147 3.45 -2.78 7.89
CA ALA A 147 3.33 -3.54 6.65
C ALA A 147 4.53 -4.47 6.43
N TRP A 148 5.73 -3.98 6.67
CA TRP A 148 6.95 -4.77 6.52
C TRP A 148 7.08 -5.87 7.58
N GLN A 149 6.78 -5.58 8.84
CA GLN A 149 6.78 -6.57 9.91
C GLN A 149 5.76 -7.68 9.65
N ARG A 150 4.58 -7.33 9.18
CA ARG A 150 3.55 -8.30 8.78
C ARG A 150 4.04 -9.21 7.66
N TYR A 151 4.66 -8.64 6.64
CA TYR A 151 5.27 -9.40 5.55
C TYR A 151 6.34 -10.37 6.07
N ARG A 152 7.25 -9.90 6.91
CA ARG A 152 8.33 -10.71 7.50
C ARG A 152 7.82 -11.82 8.41
N SER A 153 6.66 -11.66 9.02
CA SER A 153 6.03 -12.70 9.86
C SER A 153 5.44 -13.85 9.05
N GLY A 154 5.46 -13.77 7.71
CA GLY A 154 4.91 -14.76 6.80
C GLY A 154 3.51 -14.44 6.25
N ASP A 155 2.85 -13.38 6.73
CA ASP A 155 1.61 -12.89 6.16
C ASP A 155 1.92 -12.01 4.93
N THR A 156 2.06 -12.64 3.78
CA THR A 156 2.44 -12.00 2.53
C THR A 156 1.25 -11.88 1.58
N PRO A 157 1.23 -10.87 0.69
CA PRO A 157 0.19 -10.77 -0.34
C PRO A 157 0.15 -12.02 -1.22
N GLY A 158 -1.03 -12.55 -1.46
CA GLY A 158 -1.20 -13.74 -2.28
C GLY A 158 -2.65 -14.20 -2.39
N TYR A 159 -2.85 -15.33 -3.04
CA TYR A 159 -4.18 -15.91 -3.26
C TYR A 159 -4.54 -16.99 -2.24
N ALA A 160 -3.62 -17.39 -1.37
CA ALA A 160 -3.79 -18.53 -0.48
C ALA A 160 -4.93 -18.34 0.56
N ASP A 161 -5.19 -17.09 0.96
CA ASP A 161 -6.17 -16.74 2.00
C ASP A 161 -7.45 -16.13 1.43
N LEU A 162 -7.78 -16.40 0.16
CA LEU A 162 -9.05 -15.97 -0.41
C LEU A 162 -10.19 -16.74 0.24
N ASP A 163 -10.75 -16.20 1.30
CA ASP A 163 -12.08 -16.62 1.77
C ASP A 163 -13.14 -16.16 0.76
N THR A 164 -13.40 -17.03 -0.19
CA THR A 164 -14.40 -16.80 -1.25
C THR A 164 -15.83 -16.64 -0.68
N ALA A 165 -16.06 -17.00 0.58
CA ALA A 165 -17.36 -16.83 1.24
C ALA A 165 -17.70 -15.36 1.47
N GLN A 166 -16.70 -14.49 1.67
CA GLN A 166 -16.91 -13.07 1.87
C GLN A 166 -17.31 -12.31 0.59
N TYR A 167 -17.13 -12.93 -0.57
CA TYR A 167 -17.39 -12.31 -1.88
C TYR A 167 -18.69 -12.74 -2.54
N ARG A 168 -19.50 -13.57 -1.89
CA ARG A 168 -20.85 -13.87 -2.39
C ARG A 168 -21.69 -12.62 -2.33
N LYS A 169 -21.99 -12.02 -3.48
CA LYS A 169 -23.01 -10.98 -3.61
C LYS A 169 -24.28 -11.47 -2.91
N PRO A 170 -24.87 -10.68 -2.01
CA PRO A 170 -26.17 -11.00 -1.47
C PRO A 170 -27.17 -11.15 -2.64
N PRO A 171 -28.09 -12.11 -2.58
CA PRO A 171 -29.08 -12.30 -3.64
C PRO A 171 -29.84 -10.98 -3.85
N ARG A 172 -29.96 -10.55 -5.10
CA ARG A 172 -30.80 -9.41 -5.44
C ARG A 172 -32.22 -9.73 -5.00
N ARG A 173 -32.73 -8.98 -4.02
CA ARG A 173 -34.16 -9.00 -3.71
C ARG A 173 -34.90 -8.51 -4.96
N ARG A 174 -35.77 -9.35 -5.49
CA ARG A 174 -36.75 -9.00 -6.53
C ARG A 174 -37.84 -8.16 -5.91
#